data_2d85e9ad83a0f86e282644a5eb66b22d
#
_entry.id   2d85e9ad83a0f86e282644a5eb66b22d
#
_cell.length_a   1.000
_cell.length_b   1.000
_cell.length_c   1.000
_cell.angle_alpha   90.00
_cell.angle_beta   90.00
_cell.angle_gamma   90.00
#
_symmetry.space_group_name_H-M   'P 1'
#
loop_
_entity.id
_entity.type
_entity.pdbx_description
1 polymer ?
#
loop_
_entity_poly.entity_id
_entity_poly.type
_entity_poly.pdbx_seq_one_letter_code
_entity_poly.pdbx_strand_id
1 'polypeptide(L)'
;MNKIGDIVRDLPILDFMDPYYKVKQTVVKDVLYDVNFAAMPAVDRCTSCHLGIANPDFKDAEQPYTTHPDLDLYLTSKSPHPEESFGCTSCHSGRSRGTSFLSSAHTPNTPEQKKEWKEKYDWKPVKHWLQPMLPTRYTQASCFKCHQNTSDLAGAEKIN
;
A
#
# COMPACT_ATOMS: atom_id res chain seq x y z
N MET A 1 -11.02 16.19 7.86
CA MET A 1 -11.84 14.96 7.77
C MET A 1 -13.15 15.21 8.50
N ASN A 2 -14.25 14.84 7.90
CA ASN A 2 -15.58 15.18 8.43
C ASN A 2 -15.99 14.10 9.44
N LYS A 3 -15.80 14.37 10.74
CA LYS A 3 -16.10 13.43 11.84
C LYS A 3 -17.54 12.85 11.78
N ILE A 4 -18.48 13.61 11.24
CA ILE A 4 -19.87 13.17 11.06
C ILE A 4 -19.96 12.09 9.97
N GLY A 5 -19.21 12.23 8.88
CA GLY A 5 -19.18 11.23 7.81
C GLY A 5 -18.57 9.89 8.26
N ASP A 6 -17.60 9.93 9.15
CA ASP A 6 -17.00 8.72 9.70
C ASP A 6 -17.96 8.00 10.63
N ILE A 7 -18.70 8.74 11.49
CA ILE A 7 -19.71 8.16 12.39
C ILE A 7 -20.88 7.56 11.61
N VAL A 8 -21.36 8.25 10.56
CA VAL A 8 -22.46 7.73 9.72
C VAL A 8 -22.05 6.46 8.97
N ARG A 9 -20.79 6.37 8.53
CA ARG A 9 -20.25 5.19 7.84
C ARG A 9 -20.15 3.95 8.74
N ASP A 10 -19.92 4.16 10.04
CA ASP A 10 -19.78 3.09 11.03
C ASP A 10 -21.12 2.59 11.59
N LEU A 11 -22.25 3.17 11.14
CA LEU A 11 -23.58 2.72 11.56
C LEU A 11 -23.98 1.43 10.82
N PRO A 12 -24.15 0.29 11.52
CA PRO A 12 -24.47 -1.00 10.90
C PRO A 12 -25.82 -1.02 10.15
N ILE A 13 -26.67 -0.01 10.39
CA ILE A 13 -27.96 0.15 9.73
C ILE A 13 -27.82 0.48 8.24
N LEU A 14 -26.65 0.97 7.79
CA LEU A 14 -26.40 1.35 6.40
C LEU A 14 -25.74 0.25 5.56
N ASP A 15 -25.41 -0.88 6.15
CA ASP A 15 -24.78 -2.01 5.46
C ASP A 15 -25.66 -2.63 4.34
N PHE A 16 -26.98 -2.40 4.38
CA PHE A 16 -27.89 -2.82 3.31
C PHE A 16 -27.93 -1.87 2.11
N MET A 17 -27.44 -0.65 2.28
CA MET A 17 -27.24 0.28 1.16
C MET A 17 -25.88 -0.08 0.53
N ASP A 18 -25.87 -0.43 -0.76
CA ASP A 18 -24.63 -0.73 -1.50
C ASP A 18 -23.60 0.39 -1.24
N PRO A 19 -22.53 0.13 -0.47
CA PRO A 19 -21.66 1.20 0.00
C PRO A 19 -21.01 1.89 -1.18
N TYR A 20 -21.05 3.21 -1.20
CA TYR A 20 -20.47 4.04 -2.25
C TYR A 20 -18.97 3.76 -2.43
N TYR A 21 -18.30 3.35 -1.35
CA TYR A 21 -16.91 2.90 -1.38
C TYR A 21 -16.81 1.43 -0.95
N LYS A 22 -16.44 0.57 -1.87
CA LYS A 22 -16.15 -0.84 -1.58
C LYS A 22 -14.66 -1.01 -1.24
N VAL A 23 -14.39 -1.73 -0.17
CA VAL A 23 -13.02 -2.15 0.14
C VAL A 23 -12.59 -3.18 -0.90
N LYS A 24 -11.62 -2.81 -1.74
CA LYS A 24 -10.95 -3.75 -2.64
C LYS A 24 -9.95 -4.56 -1.85
N GLN A 25 -9.89 -5.86 -2.13
CA GLN A 25 -8.99 -6.77 -1.45
C GLN A 25 -8.34 -7.70 -2.46
N THR A 26 -7.01 -7.62 -2.55
CA THR A 26 -6.20 -8.54 -3.35
C THR A 26 -5.64 -9.61 -2.44
N VAL A 27 -5.93 -10.88 -2.75
CA VAL A 27 -5.35 -12.03 -2.05
C VAL A 27 -4.10 -12.46 -2.80
N VAL A 28 -2.94 -12.25 -2.20
CA VAL A 28 -1.63 -12.55 -2.78
C VAL A 28 -1.30 -14.00 -2.44
N LYS A 29 -1.54 -14.90 -3.39
CA LYS A 29 -1.48 -16.37 -3.15
C LYS A 29 -0.08 -16.87 -2.89
N ASP A 30 0.92 -16.24 -3.49
CA ASP A 30 2.32 -16.68 -3.44
C ASP A 30 3.09 -16.12 -2.25
N VAL A 31 2.47 -15.22 -1.48
CA VAL A 31 3.06 -14.64 -0.27
C VAL A 31 2.28 -15.13 0.94
N LEU A 32 2.92 -15.95 1.75
CA LEU A 32 2.31 -16.53 2.94
C LEU A 32 2.90 -15.91 4.21
N TYR A 33 2.05 -15.69 5.20
CA TYR A 33 2.43 -15.32 6.55
C TYR A 33 2.06 -16.42 7.52
N ASP A 34 2.95 -16.74 8.43
CA ASP A 34 2.63 -17.63 9.54
C ASP A 34 1.83 -16.90 10.61
N VAL A 35 0.61 -17.32 10.81
CA VAL A 35 -0.28 -16.80 11.86
C VAL A 35 -0.71 -17.96 12.74
N ASN A 36 -0.24 -17.99 13.98
CA ASN A 36 -0.60 -19.03 14.94
C ASN A 36 -0.42 -20.46 14.38
N PHE A 37 0.74 -20.72 13.76
CA PHE A 37 1.10 -22.02 13.15
C PHE A 37 0.31 -22.39 11.87
N ALA A 38 -0.44 -21.46 11.30
CA ALA A 38 -1.11 -21.64 10.02
C ALA A 38 -0.52 -20.69 8.97
N ALA A 39 -0.17 -21.21 7.80
CA ALA A 39 0.24 -20.41 6.67
C ALA A 39 -0.99 -19.74 6.04
N MET A 40 -1.05 -18.43 6.09
CA MET A 40 -2.15 -17.63 5.58
C MET A 40 -1.69 -16.78 4.40
N PRO A 41 -2.43 -16.71 3.28
CA PRO A 41 -2.06 -15.83 2.18
C PRO A 41 -2.11 -14.36 2.62
N ALA A 42 -1.16 -13.58 2.08
CA ALA A 42 -1.15 -12.15 2.27
C ALA A 42 -2.41 -11.53 1.65
N VAL A 43 -2.89 -10.46 2.26
CA VAL A 43 -4.08 -9.74 1.78
C VAL A 43 -3.77 -8.27 1.77
N ASP A 44 -3.86 -7.64 0.60
CA ASP A 44 -3.63 -6.21 0.42
C ASP A 44 -4.94 -5.48 0.11
N ARG A 45 -5.13 -4.32 0.77
CA ARG A 45 -6.28 -3.43 0.59
C ARG A 45 -5.89 -2.04 0.09
N CYS A 46 -4.65 -1.87 -0.30
CA CYS A 46 -4.07 -0.58 -0.69
C CYS A 46 -4.82 0.07 -1.85
N THR A 47 -5.23 -0.72 -2.85
CA THR A 47 -5.99 -0.26 -4.01
C THR A 47 -7.41 0.22 -3.69
N SER A 48 -7.89 0.04 -2.45
CA SER A 48 -9.14 0.66 -1.98
C SER A 48 -9.05 2.19 -1.88
N CYS A 49 -7.87 2.72 -1.62
CA CYS A 49 -7.60 4.16 -1.54
C CYS A 49 -6.76 4.65 -2.73
N HIS A 50 -5.78 3.86 -3.16
CA HIS A 50 -4.92 4.17 -4.32
C HIS A 50 -5.60 3.75 -5.63
N LEU A 51 -6.72 4.41 -5.96
CA LEU A 51 -7.60 3.98 -7.05
C LEU A 51 -6.99 4.12 -8.43
N GLY A 52 -6.12 5.10 -8.65
CA GLY A 52 -5.45 5.38 -9.93
C GLY A 52 -4.13 4.63 -10.10
N ILE A 53 -3.70 3.85 -9.09
CA ILE A 53 -2.33 3.32 -9.00
C ILE A 53 -1.87 2.51 -10.23
N ALA A 54 -2.76 1.78 -10.86
CA ALA A 54 -2.48 0.97 -12.05
C ALA A 54 -2.97 1.61 -13.37
N ASN A 55 -3.50 2.83 -13.34
CA ASN A 55 -4.02 3.53 -14.51
C ASN A 55 -3.06 4.64 -14.97
N PRO A 56 -2.47 4.57 -16.17
CA PRO A 56 -1.52 5.56 -16.68
C PRO A 56 -2.10 6.97 -16.84
N ASP A 57 -3.42 7.11 -16.96
CA ASP A 57 -4.08 8.40 -17.12
C ASP A 57 -4.06 9.28 -15.86
N PHE A 58 -3.73 8.66 -14.69
CA PHE A 58 -3.66 9.35 -13.41
C PHE A 58 -2.25 9.80 -13.02
N LYS A 59 -1.33 9.85 -13.98
CA LYS A 59 0.08 10.19 -13.72
C LYS A 59 0.25 11.55 -13.02
N ASP A 60 -0.57 12.52 -13.35
CA ASP A 60 -0.52 13.87 -12.79
C ASP A 60 -1.56 14.10 -11.68
N ALA A 61 -2.25 13.05 -11.25
CA ALA A 61 -3.22 13.14 -10.17
C ALA A 61 -2.54 13.28 -8.80
N GLU A 62 -3.22 13.96 -7.87
CA GLU A 62 -2.75 14.06 -6.50
C GLU A 62 -2.85 12.71 -5.76
N GLN A 63 -1.98 12.54 -4.76
CA GLN A 63 -2.08 11.39 -3.85
C GLN A 63 -3.43 11.41 -3.09
N PRO A 64 -4.10 10.27 -2.94
CA PRO A 64 -3.64 8.88 -3.19
C PRO A 64 -3.98 8.34 -4.58
N TYR A 65 -4.39 9.18 -5.53
CA TYR A 65 -4.94 8.74 -6.82
C TYR A 65 -3.91 8.63 -7.94
N THR A 66 -2.68 9.08 -7.71
CA THR A 66 -1.64 9.07 -8.74
C THR A 66 -1.23 7.66 -9.15
N THR A 67 -0.84 7.53 -10.41
CA THR A 67 -0.31 6.30 -11.00
C THR A 67 1.01 5.88 -10.34
N HIS A 68 1.26 4.58 -10.25
CA HIS A 68 2.59 4.08 -9.88
C HIS A 68 3.63 4.53 -10.92
N PRO A 69 4.80 5.02 -10.50
CA PRO A 69 5.78 5.61 -11.41
C PRO A 69 6.35 4.65 -12.46
N ASP A 70 6.26 3.35 -12.22
CA ASP A 70 6.87 2.32 -13.08
C ASP A 70 5.90 1.14 -13.30
N LEU A 71 4.93 1.34 -14.21
CA LEU A 71 3.93 0.31 -14.54
C LEU A 71 4.49 -0.82 -15.41
N ASP A 72 5.57 -0.59 -16.16
CA ASP A 72 6.18 -1.61 -16.99
C ASP A 72 6.83 -2.69 -16.12
N LEU A 73 7.30 -2.31 -14.94
CA LEU A 73 7.95 -3.21 -14.00
C LEU A 73 6.99 -3.78 -12.94
N TYR A 74 5.94 -3.03 -12.58
CA TYR A 74 5.05 -3.35 -11.45
C TYR A 74 3.56 -3.27 -11.81
N LEU A 75 2.75 -3.97 -11.04
CA LEU A 75 1.29 -3.92 -10.92
C LEU A 75 0.49 -4.48 -12.08
N THR A 76 0.87 -4.26 -13.33
CA THR A 76 0.08 -4.76 -14.46
C THR A 76 0.26 -6.26 -14.63
N SER A 77 -0.74 -6.94 -15.18
CA SER A 77 -0.66 -8.38 -15.47
C SER A 77 0.43 -8.75 -16.49
N LYS A 78 0.96 -7.76 -17.21
CA LYS A 78 2.07 -7.93 -18.18
C LYS A 78 3.44 -7.63 -17.58
N SER A 79 3.48 -7.01 -16.40
CA SER A 79 4.74 -6.67 -15.72
C SER A 79 5.37 -7.92 -15.08
N PRO A 80 6.68 -7.90 -14.83
CA PRO A 80 7.35 -8.96 -14.07
C PRO A 80 6.82 -9.14 -12.64
N HIS A 81 6.21 -8.10 -12.06
CA HIS A 81 5.68 -8.09 -10.70
C HIS A 81 4.19 -7.69 -10.67
N PRO A 82 3.29 -8.56 -11.16
CA PRO A 82 1.85 -8.26 -11.16
C PRO A 82 1.29 -8.19 -9.73
N GLU A 83 0.28 -7.32 -9.54
CA GLU A 83 -0.33 -7.09 -8.23
C GLU A 83 -0.86 -8.38 -7.59
N GLU A 84 -1.48 -9.24 -8.37
CA GLU A 84 -2.09 -10.49 -7.91
C GLU A 84 -1.09 -11.52 -7.35
N SER A 85 0.19 -11.44 -7.77
CA SER A 85 1.24 -12.35 -7.30
C SER A 85 2.09 -11.77 -6.18
N PHE A 86 2.30 -10.45 -6.17
CA PHE A 86 3.21 -9.80 -5.24
C PHE A 86 2.51 -8.90 -4.23
N GLY A 87 1.36 -8.32 -4.58
CA GLY A 87 0.72 -7.29 -3.78
C GLY A 87 1.57 -6.03 -3.64
N CYS A 88 1.14 -5.13 -2.78
CA CYS A 88 1.82 -3.86 -2.52
C CYS A 88 2.80 -3.96 -1.35
N THR A 89 2.39 -4.66 -0.29
CA THR A 89 3.15 -4.69 0.97
C THR A 89 4.40 -5.57 0.92
N SER A 90 4.55 -6.43 -0.07
CA SER A 90 5.80 -7.18 -0.31
C SER A 90 6.98 -6.22 -0.54
N CYS A 91 6.73 -5.12 -1.28
CA CYS A 91 7.74 -4.09 -1.56
C CYS A 91 7.67 -2.93 -0.55
N HIS A 92 6.48 -2.40 -0.28
CA HIS A 92 6.32 -1.20 0.52
C HIS A 92 6.28 -1.45 2.03
N SER A 93 6.13 -2.69 2.47
CA SER A 93 5.81 -3.01 3.87
C SER A 93 4.49 -2.34 4.33
N GLY A 94 4.32 -2.05 5.58
CA GLY A 94 3.09 -1.44 6.09
C GLY A 94 2.07 -2.48 6.56
N ARG A 95 0.86 -2.01 6.86
CA ARG A 95 -0.22 -2.86 7.33
C ARG A 95 -1.23 -3.09 6.20
N SER A 96 -1.09 -4.20 5.52
CA SER A 96 -1.84 -4.56 4.31
C SER A 96 -3.37 -4.57 4.48
N ARG A 97 -3.85 -4.88 5.68
CA ARG A 97 -5.28 -4.91 6.01
C ARG A 97 -5.82 -3.58 6.54
N GLY A 98 -5.01 -2.53 6.55
CA GLY A 98 -5.44 -1.19 6.96
C GLY A 98 -6.50 -0.65 6.01
N THR A 99 -7.50 0.06 6.57
CA THR A 99 -8.61 0.69 5.83
C THR A 99 -8.63 2.21 5.98
N SER A 100 -7.60 2.78 6.59
CA SER A 100 -7.41 4.22 6.70
C SER A 100 -5.95 4.59 6.54
N PHE A 101 -5.68 5.87 6.30
CA PHE A 101 -4.32 6.38 6.17
C PHE A 101 -3.42 5.99 7.35
N LEU A 102 -3.94 6.15 8.58
CA LEU A 102 -3.21 5.80 9.79
C LEU A 102 -3.07 4.30 9.98
N SER A 103 -4.17 3.55 9.83
CA SER A 103 -4.16 2.10 10.07
C SER A 103 -3.32 1.32 9.07
N SER A 104 -3.03 1.87 7.90
CA SER A 104 -2.12 1.29 6.90
C SER A 104 -0.65 1.50 7.23
N ALA A 105 -0.34 2.21 8.32
CA ALA A 105 1.00 2.45 8.85
C ALA A 105 1.94 3.21 7.88
N HIS A 106 1.38 4.21 7.17
CA HIS A 106 2.17 5.09 6.31
C HIS A 106 3.29 5.77 7.10
N THR A 107 4.46 5.85 6.49
CA THR A 107 5.64 6.51 7.08
C THR A 107 6.08 7.67 6.19
N PRO A 108 6.26 8.88 6.75
CA PRO A 108 6.69 10.04 5.99
C PRO A 108 8.14 9.90 5.49
N ASN A 109 8.42 10.42 4.30
CA ASN A 109 9.75 10.42 3.71
C ASN A 109 10.69 11.44 4.34
N THR A 110 10.16 12.59 4.76
CA THR A 110 10.95 13.72 5.29
C THR A 110 10.34 14.27 6.58
N PRO A 111 11.11 15.05 7.35
CA PRO A 111 10.58 15.76 8.51
C PRO A 111 9.45 16.74 8.17
N GLU A 112 9.52 17.39 7.01
CA GLU A 112 8.52 18.34 6.50
C GLU A 112 7.21 17.59 6.20
N GLN A 113 7.27 16.48 5.48
CA GLN A 113 6.11 15.63 5.23
C GLN A 113 5.51 15.08 6.52
N LYS A 114 6.35 14.75 7.51
CA LYS A 114 5.87 14.34 8.84
C LYS A 114 5.08 15.45 9.54
N LYS A 115 5.52 16.71 9.41
CA LYS A 115 4.82 17.86 9.97
C LYS A 115 3.49 18.07 9.27
N GLU A 116 3.49 18.10 7.93
CA GLU A 116 2.29 18.19 7.10
C GLU A 116 1.27 17.11 7.45
N TRP A 117 1.70 15.86 7.54
CA TRP A 117 0.81 14.75 7.84
C TRP A 117 0.24 14.77 9.25
N LYS A 118 0.99 15.31 10.22
CA LYS A 118 0.45 15.56 11.56
C LYS A 118 -0.67 16.58 11.55
N GLU A 119 -0.51 17.66 10.80
CA GLU A 119 -1.51 18.73 10.69
C GLU A 119 -2.74 18.28 9.89
N LYS A 120 -2.52 17.62 8.73
CA LYS A 120 -3.56 17.26 7.78
C LYS A 120 -4.34 15.99 8.16
N TYR A 121 -3.65 14.99 8.72
CA TYR A 121 -4.20 13.65 8.95
C TYR A 121 -4.13 13.19 10.41
N ASP A 122 -3.73 14.04 11.36
CA ASP A 122 -3.41 13.65 12.75
C ASP A 122 -2.43 12.45 12.80
N TRP A 123 -1.41 12.48 11.90
CA TRP A 123 -0.51 11.37 11.73
C TRP A 123 0.30 11.09 13.01
N LYS A 124 0.34 9.82 13.36
CA LYS A 124 1.17 9.26 14.41
C LYS A 124 1.59 7.84 14.04
N PRO A 125 2.76 7.37 14.49
CA PRO A 125 3.18 6.00 14.22
C PRO A 125 2.19 5.02 14.85
N VAL A 126 1.91 3.92 14.12
CA VAL A 126 1.04 2.86 14.62
C VAL A 126 1.77 2.12 15.73
N LYS A 127 1.22 2.17 16.94
CA LYS A 127 1.77 1.45 18.10
C LYS A 127 1.65 -0.07 17.89
N HIS A 128 2.66 -0.79 18.39
CA HIS A 128 2.69 -2.26 18.34
C HIS A 128 2.67 -2.88 16.94
N TRP A 129 3.03 -2.11 15.91
CA TRP A 129 3.21 -2.63 14.57
C TRP A 129 4.69 -2.59 14.19
N LEU A 130 5.29 -3.77 14.00
CA LEU A 130 6.74 -3.92 13.83
C LEU A 130 7.23 -3.59 12.40
N GLN A 131 6.31 -3.56 11.44
CA GLN A 131 6.64 -3.33 10.03
C GLN A 131 5.85 -2.13 9.48
N PRO A 132 6.18 -0.90 9.86
CA PRO A 132 5.59 0.28 9.24
C PRO A 132 5.95 0.31 7.75
N MET A 133 5.16 1.05 6.97
CA MET A 133 5.48 1.25 5.56
C MET A 133 6.87 1.86 5.41
N LEU A 134 7.66 1.37 4.48
CA LEU A 134 8.96 1.96 4.17
C LEU A 134 8.76 3.36 3.60
N PRO A 135 9.54 4.35 4.03
CA PRO A 135 9.63 5.61 3.29
C PRO A 135 9.94 5.31 1.82
N THR A 136 9.27 5.96 0.90
CA THR A 136 9.32 5.64 -0.54
C THR A 136 10.75 5.59 -1.09
N ARG A 137 11.64 6.45 -0.59
CA ARG A 137 13.06 6.47 -0.95
C ARG A 137 13.84 5.18 -0.62
N TYR A 138 13.28 4.31 0.23
CA TYR A 138 13.90 3.05 0.63
C TYR A 138 13.16 1.82 0.09
N THR A 139 12.11 2.00 -0.70
CA THR A 139 11.30 0.88 -1.22
C THR A 139 12.11 -0.10 -2.04
N GLN A 140 13.10 0.40 -2.80
CA GLN A 140 13.98 -0.44 -3.61
C GLN A 140 14.83 -1.42 -2.78
N ALA A 141 15.08 -1.13 -1.50
CA ALA A 141 15.74 -2.09 -0.62
C ALA A 141 14.95 -3.40 -0.45
N SER A 142 13.65 -3.38 -0.73
CA SER A 142 12.81 -4.58 -0.69
C SER A 142 13.10 -5.58 -1.81
N CYS A 143 13.73 -5.14 -2.90
CA CYS A 143 14.13 -6.04 -4.00
C CYS A 143 15.05 -7.17 -3.51
N PHE A 144 15.90 -6.88 -2.53
CA PHE A 144 16.82 -7.84 -1.94
C PHE A 144 16.14 -8.96 -1.13
N LYS A 145 14.86 -8.85 -0.82
CA LYS A 145 14.11 -9.94 -0.17
C LYS A 145 14.00 -11.17 -1.07
N CYS A 146 13.96 -10.95 -2.38
CA CYS A 146 13.79 -11.99 -3.39
C CYS A 146 14.99 -12.08 -4.35
N HIS A 147 15.61 -10.96 -4.71
CA HIS A 147 16.74 -10.88 -5.61
C HIS A 147 18.04 -10.81 -4.83
N GLN A 148 18.75 -11.92 -4.74
CA GLN A 148 20.05 -11.99 -4.04
C GLN A 148 21.20 -11.48 -4.90
N ASN A 149 21.02 -11.45 -6.21
CA ASN A 149 22.03 -10.99 -7.17
C ASN A 149 21.50 -9.77 -7.93
N THR A 150 21.97 -8.58 -7.54
CA THR A 150 21.50 -7.31 -8.10
C THR A 150 21.93 -7.07 -9.54
N SER A 151 23.00 -7.71 -10.01
CA SER A 151 23.45 -7.61 -11.40
C SER A 151 22.44 -8.17 -12.40
N ASP A 152 21.55 -9.05 -11.94
CA ASP A 152 20.54 -9.70 -12.77
C ASP A 152 19.23 -8.94 -12.84
N LEU A 153 19.10 -7.83 -12.11
CA LEU A 153 17.91 -6.99 -12.11
C LEU A 153 17.88 -6.09 -13.34
N ALA A 154 16.81 -6.14 -14.11
CA ALA A 154 16.55 -5.16 -15.15
C ALA A 154 16.48 -3.76 -14.53
N GLY A 155 17.30 -2.82 -15.01
CA GLY A 155 17.40 -1.48 -14.44
C GLY A 155 18.21 -1.41 -13.14
N ALA A 156 19.13 -2.37 -12.90
CA ALA A 156 20.02 -2.37 -11.74
C ALA A 156 20.83 -1.05 -11.61
N GLU A 157 21.10 -0.38 -12.72
CA GLU A 157 21.73 0.95 -12.75
C GLU A 157 20.93 2.05 -12.06
N LYS A 158 19.61 1.83 -11.83
CA LYS A 158 18.73 2.76 -11.12
C LYS A 158 18.66 2.48 -9.62
N ILE A 159 19.32 1.41 -9.14
CA ILE A 159 19.26 0.96 -7.74
C ILE A 159 20.44 1.51 -6.92
N ASN A 160 21.40 2.16 -7.56
CA ASN A 160 22.58 2.75 -6.94
C ASN A 160 22.30 4.09 -6.25
#